data_f5c26bf3edfdee1f715010edc574a27d
#
_entry.id   f5c26bf3edfdee1f715010edc574a27d
#
_cell.length_a   1.000
_cell.length_b   1.000
_cell.length_c   1.000
_cell.angle_alpha   90.00
_cell.angle_beta   90.00
_cell.angle_gamma   90.00
#
_symmetry.space_group_name_H-M   'P 1'
#
loop_
_entity.id
_entity.type
_entity.pdbx_description
1 polymer ?
#
loop_
_entity_poly.entity_id
_entity_poly.type
_entity_poly.pdbx_seq_one_letter_code
_entity_poly.pdbx_strand_id
1 'polypeptide(L)'
;METSTRKIYSGCVLCYHSCGIEVDVADGKVVNVQGQKSHPLNKGYLCPKGRATAEHIYHPSRLRHPLKKDGSGFRQISWDQALDEISDRLNDLKAKHGPEALGFFCGSVGVENFEMVALTHRFKAAYGSPNYFSVESICYRMRIRCRQMTFGKYPVEELNSNLYVLWGHNPNESDFPLRLSITENLRKGAKLVVIDPKRIQLADKADMYLKIRPGTDGALALSMMHVIINEKLYDREFIDTWTMGFDKLVPHIQPYTPEWAEKITWIAADDIRTLARMFATTKGAAIYQGTCTHDQQANGTQTDRAIAILQTIVGGINVPGGWVLSPRLKMKNIGLPVEGQPLGTDKYPMFYELWGRTSPYGIVSMVPESIPDKLKAFIVLGGNPLVTMPDSNAFREAFKRLPLLVVYEQFMTDTSALADYILPATSHLEGWSLAYNYNVCHCLPYLMIREQAIEPVGECRGVLDFYKGLAERMNLSETFPWPNEKELVKDLLQPCELNFEHLHLKKPEGDFYQEKVYENTADMWRTPTGKIEIYSQALADVGFDPLPTYLEPEKSPQGTRWEELGEKYPLILSTGQRDIFYTASQMHHIDWLRK
;
A
#
# COMPACT_ATOMS: atom_id res chain seq x y z
N MET A 1 -41.45 22.41 0.65
CA MET A 1 -41.26 20.96 0.50
C MET A 1 -40.09 20.64 1.41
N GLU A 2 -40.31 19.83 2.48
CA GLU A 2 -39.19 19.33 3.28
C GLU A 2 -38.33 18.45 2.37
N THR A 3 -37.11 18.86 2.11
CA THR A 3 -36.12 18.05 1.41
C THR A 3 -35.83 16.83 2.27
N SER A 4 -36.26 15.64 1.88
CA SER A 4 -35.97 14.42 2.60
C SER A 4 -34.48 14.13 2.51
N THR A 5 -33.75 14.33 3.60
CA THR A 5 -32.33 13.98 3.68
C THR A 5 -32.20 12.49 3.98
N ARG A 6 -31.53 11.74 3.09
CA ARG A 6 -31.15 10.33 3.29
C ARG A 6 -29.77 10.26 3.89
N LYS A 7 -29.61 9.49 4.96
CA LYS A 7 -28.31 9.20 5.57
C LYS A 7 -27.79 7.84 5.09
N ILE A 8 -26.53 7.79 4.70
CA ILE A 8 -25.83 6.59 4.21
C ILE A 8 -24.56 6.39 5.01
N TYR A 9 -24.26 5.16 5.35
CA TYR A 9 -22.97 4.73 5.89
C TYR A 9 -22.07 4.26 4.75
N SER A 10 -20.78 4.64 4.78
CA SER A 10 -19.81 4.29 3.76
C SER A 10 -18.39 4.31 4.30
N GLY A 11 -17.42 3.84 3.52
CA GLY A 11 -15.99 3.94 3.82
C GLY A 11 -15.32 5.00 2.94
N CYS A 12 -14.55 5.90 3.54
CA CYS A 12 -13.73 6.87 2.82
C CYS A 12 -12.61 6.16 2.03
N VAL A 13 -12.33 6.59 0.79
CA VAL A 13 -11.24 6.03 -0.06
C VAL A 13 -10.11 7.02 -0.35
N LEU A 14 -10.08 8.15 0.34
CA LEU A 14 -9.07 9.18 0.08
C LEU A 14 -7.69 8.86 0.70
N CYS A 15 -7.56 7.69 1.30
CA CYS A 15 -6.33 6.99 1.68
C CYS A 15 -6.68 5.54 2.07
N TYR A 16 -5.67 4.72 2.32
CA TYR A 16 -5.81 3.28 2.61
C TYR A 16 -6.48 2.91 3.95
N HIS A 17 -6.81 3.88 4.81
CA HIS A 17 -7.42 3.59 6.13
C HIS A 17 -8.90 3.25 6.05
N SER A 18 -9.60 3.66 5.00
CA SER A 18 -11.05 3.41 4.82
C SER A 18 -11.92 3.83 6.01
N CYS A 19 -11.63 4.97 6.62
CA CYS A 19 -12.40 5.50 7.77
C CYS A 19 -13.90 5.48 7.50
N GLY A 20 -14.71 5.02 8.48
CA GLY A 20 -16.15 5.03 8.36
C GLY A 20 -16.71 6.45 8.31
N ILE A 21 -17.58 6.70 7.37
CA ILE A 21 -18.24 7.99 7.14
C ILE A 21 -19.77 7.87 7.14
N GLU A 22 -20.42 8.92 7.62
CA GLU A 22 -21.84 9.17 7.45
C GLU A 22 -22.01 10.25 6.38
N VAL A 23 -22.82 9.95 5.38
CA VAL A 23 -23.08 10.82 4.22
C VAL A 23 -24.53 11.24 4.22
N ASP A 24 -24.78 12.53 4.26
CA ASP A 24 -26.13 13.09 4.09
C ASP A 24 -26.35 13.47 2.61
N VAL A 25 -27.42 12.95 2.04
CA VAL A 25 -27.80 13.17 0.65
C VAL A 25 -29.16 13.86 0.59
N ALA A 26 -29.23 15.02 -0.06
CA ALA A 26 -30.45 15.74 -0.34
C ALA A 26 -30.54 16.05 -1.86
N ASP A 27 -31.71 15.85 -2.45
CA ASP A 27 -31.98 16.09 -3.88
C ASP A 27 -30.93 15.41 -4.80
N GLY A 28 -30.52 14.18 -4.45
CA GLY A 28 -29.54 13.41 -5.20
C GLY A 28 -28.09 13.91 -5.11
N LYS A 29 -27.79 14.82 -4.18
CA LYS A 29 -26.45 15.39 -3.97
C LYS A 29 -25.93 15.14 -2.56
N VAL A 30 -24.64 14.88 -2.44
CA VAL A 30 -23.94 14.85 -1.16
C VAL A 30 -23.90 16.28 -0.59
N VAL A 31 -24.54 16.49 0.56
CA VAL A 31 -24.59 17.79 1.23
C VAL A 31 -23.70 17.86 2.47
N ASN A 32 -23.40 16.70 3.09
CA ASN A 32 -22.52 16.64 4.24
C ASN A 32 -21.80 15.29 4.30
N VAL A 33 -20.55 15.30 4.80
CA VAL A 33 -19.78 14.09 5.08
C VAL A 33 -19.10 14.25 6.43
N GLN A 34 -19.37 13.33 7.35
CA GLN A 34 -18.79 13.33 8.70
C GLN A 34 -18.28 11.94 9.07
N GLY A 35 -17.43 11.88 10.09
CA GLY A 35 -16.93 10.60 10.60
C GLY A 35 -18.04 9.83 11.33
N GLN A 36 -18.11 8.53 11.07
CA GLN A 36 -19.05 7.62 11.72
C GLN A 36 -18.61 7.34 13.16
N LYS A 37 -19.47 7.69 14.14
CA LYS A 37 -19.13 7.60 15.58
C LYS A 37 -18.98 6.16 16.08
N SER A 38 -19.76 5.23 15.56
CA SER A 38 -19.72 3.80 15.91
C SER A 38 -18.55 3.05 15.27
N HIS A 39 -17.86 3.65 14.28
CA HIS A 39 -16.80 2.96 13.54
C HIS A 39 -15.56 2.69 14.42
N PRO A 40 -15.07 1.44 14.51
CA PRO A 40 -14.03 1.06 15.47
C PRO A 40 -12.67 1.74 15.22
N LEU A 41 -12.38 2.13 13.97
CA LEU A 41 -11.11 2.72 13.58
C LEU A 41 -11.06 4.23 13.88
N ASN A 42 -12.01 4.99 13.39
CA ASN A 42 -11.97 6.46 13.44
C ASN A 42 -12.91 7.11 14.45
N LYS A 43 -13.83 6.36 15.09
CA LYS A 43 -14.65 6.80 16.24
C LYS A 43 -15.28 8.18 16.06
N GLY A 44 -15.80 8.48 14.87
CA GLY A 44 -16.38 9.78 14.52
C GLY A 44 -15.38 10.83 14.07
N TYR A 45 -14.09 10.59 14.14
CA TYR A 45 -13.09 11.53 13.62
C TYR A 45 -12.98 11.39 12.08
N LEU A 46 -12.86 12.52 11.40
CA LEU A 46 -12.62 12.58 9.96
C LEU A 46 -11.52 13.60 9.67
N CYS A 47 -10.47 13.14 8.98
CA CYS A 47 -9.34 13.99 8.61
C CYS A 47 -9.74 15.05 7.55
N PRO A 48 -8.94 16.10 7.33
CA PRO A 48 -9.25 17.13 6.35
C PRO A 48 -9.57 16.60 4.94
N LYS A 49 -8.87 15.56 4.46
CA LYS A 49 -9.18 14.93 3.16
C LYS A 49 -10.60 14.38 3.11
N GLY A 50 -10.98 13.59 4.12
CA GLY A 50 -12.33 13.04 4.18
C GLY A 50 -13.42 14.12 4.24
N ARG A 51 -13.16 15.25 4.90
CA ARG A 51 -14.11 16.39 4.94
C ARG A 51 -14.27 17.06 3.58
N ALA A 52 -13.23 17.02 2.73
CA ALA A 52 -13.27 17.57 1.38
C ALA A 52 -13.98 16.68 0.34
N THR A 53 -14.55 15.53 0.73
CA THR A 53 -15.16 14.57 -0.18
C THR A 53 -16.21 15.19 -1.11
N ALA A 54 -17.12 15.98 -0.59
CA ALA A 54 -18.16 16.64 -1.42
C ALA A 54 -17.53 17.62 -2.42
N GLU A 55 -16.57 18.44 -1.99
CA GLU A 55 -15.85 19.37 -2.86
C GLU A 55 -15.08 18.64 -3.95
N HIS A 56 -14.44 17.52 -3.60
CA HIS A 56 -13.76 16.66 -4.57
C HIS A 56 -14.71 16.10 -5.64
N ILE A 57 -15.88 15.58 -5.24
CA ILE A 57 -16.86 14.99 -6.16
C ILE A 57 -17.40 16.04 -7.16
N TYR A 58 -17.71 17.23 -6.69
CA TYR A 58 -18.31 18.28 -7.51
C TYR A 58 -17.30 19.29 -8.05
N HIS A 59 -16.02 19.05 -7.90
CA HIS A 59 -14.98 19.99 -8.34
C HIS A 59 -15.12 20.34 -9.84
N PRO A 60 -14.97 21.62 -10.23
CA PRO A 60 -15.16 22.06 -11.63
C PRO A 60 -14.21 21.37 -12.62
N SER A 61 -12.99 21.05 -12.19
CA SER A 61 -11.98 20.39 -13.03
C SER A 61 -12.14 18.88 -13.13
N ARG A 62 -13.18 18.30 -12.51
CA ARG A 62 -13.42 16.86 -12.61
C ARG A 62 -13.80 16.48 -14.04
N LEU A 63 -13.20 15.39 -14.54
CA LEU A 63 -13.57 14.78 -15.82
C LEU A 63 -14.99 14.23 -15.74
N ARG A 64 -15.82 14.56 -16.74
CA ARG A 64 -17.24 14.19 -16.78
C ARG A 64 -17.66 13.49 -18.06
N HIS A 65 -16.82 13.50 -19.07
CA HIS A 65 -17.09 12.92 -20.39
C HIS A 65 -15.83 12.22 -20.91
N PRO A 66 -15.98 11.14 -21.71
CA PRO A 66 -14.84 10.56 -22.42
C PRO A 66 -14.22 11.56 -23.38
N LEU A 67 -12.90 11.56 -23.42
CA LEU A 67 -12.11 12.45 -24.25
C LEU A 67 -11.20 11.64 -25.17
N LYS A 68 -11.09 12.08 -26.45
CA LYS A 68 -10.13 11.56 -27.42
C LYS A 68 -9.15 12.63 -27.81
N LYS A 69 -7.89 12.27 -27.93
CA LYS A 69 -6.83 13.19 -28.42
C LYS A 69 -7.17 13.72 -29.81
N ASP A 70 -7.03 15.03 -29.97
CA ASP A 70 -7.27 15.74 -31.24
C ASP A 70 -6.23 16.84 -31.41
N GLY A 71 -5.26 16.59 -32.28
CA GLY A 71 -4.10 17.45 -32.41
C GLY A 71 -3.33 17.62 -31.10
N SER A 72 -3.21 18.86 -30.63
CA SER A 72 -2.57 19.20 -29.35
C SER A 72 -3.52 19.20 -28.15
N GLY A 73 -4.83 18.98 -28.37
CA GLY A 73 -5.88 19.00 -27.36
C GLY A 73 -6.69 17.70 -27.29
N PHE A 74 -7.88 17.82 -26.73
CA PHE A 74 -8.84 16.73 -26.61
C PHE A 74 -10.22 17.20 -27.07
N ARG A 75 -10.97 16.29 -27.69
CA ARG A 75 -12.40 16.48 -27.99
C ARG A 75 -13.23 15.47 -27.22
N GLN A 76 -14.42 15.87 -26.82
CA GLN A 76 -15.41 14.96 -26.23
C GLN A 76 -15.91 13.95 -27.25
N ILE A 77 -16.07 12.70 -26.82
CA ILE A 77 -16.68 11.60 -27.59
C ILE A 77 -17.67 10.85 -26.70
N SER A 78 -18.48 9.98 -27.26
CA SER A 78 -19.35 9.09 -26.49
C SER A 78 -18.54 7.91 -25.91
N TRP A 79 -19.08 7.26 -24.87
CA TRP A 79 -18.53 6.02 -24.35
C TRP A 79 -18.48 4.91 -25.40
N ASP A 80 -19.55 4.77 -26.19
CA ASP A 80 -19.60 3.75 -27.23
C ASP A 80 -18.51 3.96 -28.28
N GLN A 81 -18.32 5.20 -28.76
CA GLN A 81 -17.22 5.51 -29.65
C GLN A 81 -15.84 5.21 -29.01
N ALA A 82 -15.65 5.58 -27.73
CA ALA A 82 -14.40 5.29 -27.04
C ALA A 82 -14.13 3.79 -26.93
N LEU A 83 -15.12 3.02 -26.50
CA LEU A 83 -15.01 1.57 -26.31
C LEU A 83 -14.82 0.84 -27.64
N ASP A 84 -15.55 1.23 -28.73
CA ASP A 84 -15.39 0.66 -30.07
C ASP A 84 -13.94 0.86 -30.56
N GLU A 85 -13.47 2.11 -30.56
CA GLU A 85 -12.13 2.43 -31.06
C GLU A 85 -11.01 1.81 -30.23
N ILE A 86 -11.15 1.76 -28.88
CA ILE A 86 -10.16 1.14 -28.01
C ILE A 86 -10.14 -0.39 -28.22
N SER A 87 -11.28 -1.04 -28.30
CA SER A 87 -11.35 -2.49 -28.50
C SER A 87 -10.80 -2.92 -29.84
N ASP A 88 -11.10 -2.18 -30.93
CA ASP A 88 -10.55 -2.43 -32.25
C ASP A 88 -9.00 -2.34 -32.23
N ARG A 89 -8.45 -1.27 -31.65
CA ARG A 89 -7.00 -1.09 -31.52
C ARG A 89 -6.36 -2.18 -30.66
N LEU A 90 -6.99 -2.60 -29.55
CA LEU A 90 -6.50 -3.69 -28.71
C LEU A 90 -6.52 -5.05 -29.45
N ASN A 91 -7.59 -5.34 -30.21
CA ASN A 91 -7.68 -6.55 -31.03
C ASN A 91 -6.58 -6.57 -32.11
N ASP A 92 -6.38 -5.46 -32.80
CA ASP A 92 -5.32 -5.31 -33.80
C ASP A 92 -3.92 -5.50 -33.23
N LEU A 93 -3.64 -4.91 -32.06
CA LEU A 93 -2.35 -5.04 -31.38
C LEU A 93 -2.14 -6.48 -30.89
N LYS A 94 -3.17 -7.12 -30.35
CA LYS A 94 -3.12 -8.54 -29.94
C LYS A 94 -2.83 -9.46 -31.12
N ALA A 95 -3.50 -9.24 -32.25
CA ALA A 95 -3.29 -10.05 -33.45
C ALA A 95 -1.87 -9.90 -34.02
N LYS A 96 -1.28 -8.71 -33.96
CA LYS A 96 0.06 -8.40 -34.50
C LYS A 96 1.21 -8.72 -33.57
N HIS A 97 1.02 -8.59 -32.27
CA HIS A 97 2.12 -8.58 -31.28
C HIS A 97 1.93 -9.54 -30.09
N GLY A 98 0.81 -10.28 -30.04
CA GLY A 98 0.46 -11.12 -28.92
C GLY A 98 -0.21 -10.34 -27.76
N PRO A 99 -0.86 -11.07 -26.83
CA PRO A 99 -1.56 -10.46 -25.70
C PRO A 99 -0.62 -9.79 -24.69
N GLU A 100 0.62 -10.22 -24.59
CA GLU A 100 1.65 -9.68 -23.71
C GLU A 100 2.07 -8.25 -24.10
N ALA A 101 1.68 -7.76 -25.28
CA ALA A 101 1.94 -6.39 -25.72
C ALA A 101 1.07 -5.32 -24.99
N LEU A 102 0.07 -5.74 -24.22
CA LEU A 102 -0.75 -4.87 -23.38
C LEU A 102 -0.26 -4.87 -21.93
N GLY A 103 0.03 -3.68 -21.41
CA GLY A 103 0.32 -3.46 -20.00
C GLY A 103 -0.81 -2.71 -19.27
N PHE A 104 -0.92 -2.96 -17.97
CA PHE A 104 -1.85 -2.25 -17.09
C PHE A 104 -1.09 -1.62 -15.94
N PHE A 105 -1.51 -0.44 -15.52
CA PHE A 105 -1.00 0.23 -14.33
C PHE A 105 -2.15 0.69 -13.45
N CYS A 106 -2.18 0.23 -12.19
CA CYS A 106 -3.02 0.82 -11.16
C CYS A 106 -2.17 1.63 -10.18
N GLY A 107 -2.62 2.83 -9.88
CA GLY A 107 -2.04 3.64 -8.81
C GLY A 107 -2.33 3.06 -7.43
N SER A 108 -1.87 3.74 -6.37
CA SER A 108 -2.09 3.29 -4.97
C SER A 108 -3.57 3.26 -4.56
N VAL A 109 -4.43 3.95 -5.26
CA VAL A 109 -5.90 3.90 -5.08
C VAL A 109 -6.49 2.48 -5.20
N GLY A 110 -5.75 1.54 -5.80
CA GLY A 110 -6.13 0.14 -5.85
C GLY A 110 -6.16 -0.55 -4.49
N VAL A 111 -5.48 -0.02 -3.47
CA VAL A 111 -5.57 -0.54 -2.09
C VAL A 111 -6.90 -0.17 -1.46
N GLU A 112 -7.41 1.01 -1.75
CA GLU A 112 -8.70 1.52 -1.27
C GLU A 112 -9.88 1.00 -2.09
N ASN A 113 -9.62 0.58 -3.34
CA ASN A 113 -10.61 0.07 -4.28
C ASN A 113 -10.19 -1.32 -4.77
N PHE A 114 -10.53 -2.33 -3.97
CA PHE A 114 -10.24 -3.73 -4.27
C PHE A 114 -10.85 -4.18 -5.60
N GLU A 115 -12.08 -3.77 -5.88
CA GLU A 115 -12.82 -4.15 -7.09
C GLU A 115 -12.09 -3.68 -8.34
N MET A 116 -11.51 -2.47 -8.33
CA MET A 116 -10.72 -1.97 -9.46
C MET A 116 -9.52 -2.87 -9.76
N VAL A 117 -8.78 -3.28 -8.73
CA VAL A 117 -7.63 -4.18 -8.90
C VAL A 117 -8.08 -5.56 -9.36
N ALA A 118 -9.11 -6.14 -8.72
CA ALA A 118 -9.60 -7.47 -9.04
C ALA A 118 -10.18 -7.56 -10.46
N LEU A 119 -10.96 -6.56 -10.88
CA LEU A 119 -11.52 -6.49 -12.23
C LEU A 119 -10.45 -6.22 -13.29
N THR A 120 -9.42 -5.42 -12.97
CA THR A 120 -8.27 -5.23 -13.87
C THR A 120 -7.50 -6.54 -14.06
N HIS A 121 -7.24 -7.29 -12.99
CA HIS A 121 -6.62 -8.61 -13.09
C HIS A 121 -7.47 -9.59 -13.89
N ARG A 122 -8.79 -9.52 -13.73
CA ARG A 122 -9.73 -10.37 -14.47
C ARG A 122 -9.73 -10.04 -15.97
N PHE A 123 -9.83 -8.77 -16.33
CA PHE A 123 -9.77 -8.34 -17.74
C PHE A 123 -8.42 -8.66 -18.37
N LYS A 124 -7.33 -8.36 -17.66
CA LYS A 124 -5.97 -8.69 -18.06
C LYS A 124 -5.84 -10.19 -18.42
N ALA A 125 -6.33 -11.05 -17.53
CA ALA A 125 -6.27 -12.49 -17.73
C ALA A 125 -7.18 -12.96 -18.89
N ALA A 126 -8.40 -12.43 -19.01
CA ALA A 126 -9.30 -12.72 -20.13
C ALA A 126 -8.72 -12.28 -21.47
N TYR A 127 -8.02 -11.14 -21.51
CA TYR A 127 -7.27 -10.68 -22.68
C TYR A 127 -6.06 -11.60 -22.97
N GLY A 128 -5.45 -12.21 -21.96
CA GLY A 128 -4.28 -13.08 -22.03
C GLY A 128 -2.96 -12.39 -21.69
N SER A 129 -2.96 -11.13 -21.18
CA SER A 129 -1.73 -10.44 -20.81
C SER A 129 -1.26 -10.84 -19.40
N PRO A 130 0.04 -11.12 -19.17
CA PRO A 130 0.61 -11.22 -17.83
C PRO A 130 0.92 -9.87 -17.20
N ASN A 131 0.97 -8.78 -17.97
CA ASN A 131 1.60 -7.51 -17.61
C ASN A 131 0.70 -6.59 -16.78
N TYR A 132 0.82 -6.66 -15.46
CA TYR A 132 0.20 -5.72 -14.54
C TYR A 132 1.27 -5.06 -13.68
N PHE A 133 1.25 -3.75 -13.61
CA PHE A 133 2.16 -2.92 -12.85
C PHE A 133 1.41 -2.07 -11.83
N SER A 134 2.08 -1.74 -10.75
CA SER A 134 1.60 -0.79 -9.76
C SER A 134 2.78 -0.09 -9.10
N VAL A 135 2.51 0.85 -8.23
CA VAL A 135 3.53 1.49 -7.40
C VAL A 135 4.21 0.51 -6.42
N GLU A 136 3.64 -0.66 -6.18
CA GLU A 136 4.11 -1.59 -5.16
C GLU A 136 5.57 -1.98 -5.27
N SER A 137 6.10 -2.18 -6.49
CA SER A 137 7.50 -2.60 -6.68
C SER A 137 8.53 -1.54 -6.27
N ILE A 138 8.09 -0.31 -6.02
CA ILE A 138 8.90 0.80 -5.51
C ILE A 138 8.27 1.42 -4.24
N CYS A 139 7.27 0.77 -3.65
CA CYS A 139 6.58 1.20 -2.46
C CYS A 139 6.82 0.18 -1.33
N TYR A 140 5.82 -0.54 -0.87
CA TYR A 140 5.91 -1.42 0.30
C TYR A 140 6.05 -2.91 -0.03
N ARG A 141 6.21 -3.29 -1.28
CA ARG A 141 6.36 -4.71 -1.68
C ARG A 141 7.58 -5.37 -1.05
N MET A 142 8.68 -4.66 -0.90
CA MET A 142 9.88 -5.17 -0.24
C MET A 142 9.56 -5.61 1.19
N ARG A 143 8.89 -4.77 1.98
CA ARG A 143 8.44 -5.11 3.34
C ARG A 143 7.55 -6.34 3.36
N ILE A 144 6.58 -6.42 2.42
CA ILE A 144 5.73 -7.61 2.31
C ILE A 144 6.59 -8.86 2.08
N ARG A 145 7.54 -8.81 1.15
CA ARG A 145 8.43 -9.93 0.86
C ARG A 145 9.33 -10.29 2.04
N CYS A 146 9.90 -9.29 2.72
CA CYS A 146 10.73 -9.51 3.91
C CYS A 146 9.95 -10.17 5.05
N ARG A 147 8.73 -9.69 5.33
CA ARG A 147 7.86 -10.32 6.34
C ARG A 147 7.41 -11.71 5.89
N GLN A 148 7.09 -11.91 4.61
CA GLN A 148 6.78 -13.24 4.07
C GLN A 148 7.97 -14.22 4.19
N MET A 149 9.19 -13.79 3.87
CA MET A 149 10.40 -14.62 4.05
C MET A 149 10.68 -14.95 5.52
N THR A 150 10.33 -14.06 6.43
CA THR A 150 10.57 -14.25 7.86
C THR A 150 9.46 -15.09 8.51
N PHE A 151 8.20 -14.81 8.21
CA PHE A 151 7.04 -15.38 8.91
C PHE A 151 6.17 -16.32 8.04
N GLY A 152 6.42 -16.40 6.74
CA GLY A 152 5.53 -17.08 5.78
C GLY A 152 4.18 -16.36 5.58
N LYS A 153 3.94 -15.27 6.30
CA LYS A 153 2.76 -14.40 6.30
C LYS A 153 3.18 -12.94 6.49
N TYR A 154 2.22 -12.05 6.55
CA TYR A 154 2.44 -10.62 6.79
C TYR A 154 1.77 -10.20 8.10
N PRO A 155 2.48 -10.20 9.24
CA PRO A 155 1.96 -9.64 10.48
C PRO A 155 1.87 -8.11 10.38
N VAL A 156 0.88 -7.54 11.08
CA VAL A 156 0.53 -6.10 11.05
C VAL A 156 0.60 -5.53 12.45
N GLU A 157 1.00 -4.30 12.58
CA GLU A 157 1.05 -3.56 13.83
C GLU A 157 -0.35 -3.36 14.41
N GLU A 158 -0.55 -3.65 15.70
CA GLU A 158 -1.79 -3.30 16.37
C GLU A 158 -1.91 -1.80 16.64
N LEU A 159 -3.15 -1.27 16.66
CA LEU A 159 -3.37 0.14 16.98
C LEU A 159 -3.04 0.50 18.44
N ASN A 160 -3.16 -0.47 19.34
CA ASN A 160 -2.99 -0.25 20.79
C ASN A 160 -1.74 -0.95 21.30
N SER A 161 -0.67 -0.19 21.55
CA SER A 161 0.58 -0.69 22.10
C SER A 161 0.93 0.00 23.41
N ASN A 162 1.73 -0.66 24.25
CA ASN A 162 2.26 -0.06 25.47
C ASN A 162 3.54 0.75 25.21
N LEU A 163 4.23 0.45 24.11
CA LEU A 163 5.33 1.25 23.57
C LEU A 163 5.17 1.34 22.06
N TYR A 164 5.01 2.56 21.58
CA TYR A 164 5.00 2.90 20.16
C TYR A 164 6.40 3.32 19.73
N VAL A 165 7.03 2.57 18.83
CA VAL A 165 8.27 2.98 18.18
C VAL A 165 7.93 3.42 16.76
N LEU A 166 7.72 4.72 16.55
CA LEU A 166 7.48 5.31 15.23
C LEU A 166 8.81 5.42 14.50
N TRP A 167 9.01 4.61 13.47
CA TRP A 167 10.24 4.56 12.71
C TRP A 167 10.02 5.08 11.29
N GLY A 168 10.44 6.33 11.04
CA GLY A 168 10.18 7.03 9.79
C GLY A 168 8.68 7.16 9.46
N HIS A 169 7.84 7.25 10.48
CA HIS A 169 6.38 7.27 10.37
C HIS A 169 5.80 8.52 11.02
N ASN A 170 5.06 9.31 10.24
CA ASN A 170 4.37 10.50 10.71
C ASN A 170 2.84 10.34 10.69
N PRO A 171 2.23 9.78 11.74
CA PRO A 171 0.78 9.57 11.80
C PRO A 171 -0.04 10.85 11.73
N ASN A 172 0.51 12.01 12.05
CA ASN A 172 -0.19 13.28 11.94
C ASN A 172 -0.61 13.60 10.50
N GLU A 173 0.20 13.20 9.53
CA GLU A 173 -0.03 13.49 8.11
C GLU A 173 -0.60 12.29 7.36
N SER A 174 -0.20 11.07 7.72
CA SER A 174 -0.47 9.88 6.93
C SER A 174 -1.37 8.84 7.60
N ASP A 175 -1.50 8.84 8.95
CA ASP A 175 -2.24 7.80 9.69
C ASP A 175 -3.01 8.37 10.89
N PHE A 176 -4.11 9.05 10.60
CA PHE A 176 -4.95 9.64 11.65
C PHE A 176 -5.52 8.64 12.65
N PRO A 177 -5.96 7.42 12.26
CA PRO A 177 -6.39 6.42 13.22
C PRO A 177 -5.30 6.03 14.23
N LEU A 178 -4.09 5.78 13.76
CA LEU A 178 -2.95 5.49 14.64
C LEU A 178 -2.63 6.70 15.54
N ARG A 179 -2.65 7.93 15.01
CA ARG A 179 -2.47 9.14 15.83
C ARG A 179 -3.48 9.25 16.95
N LEU A 180 -4.76 8.93 16.69
CA LEU A 180 -5.81 8.92 17.71
C LEU A 180 -5.48 7.89 18.79
N SER A 181 -5.15 6.67 18.38
CA SER A 181 -4.79 5.57 19.29
C SER A 181 -3.57 5.92 20.15
N ILE A 182 -2.50 6.43 19.57
CA ILE A 182 -1.31 6.90 20.30
C ILE A 182 -1.73 7.94 21.34
N THR A 183 -2.51 8.97 20.93
CA THR A 183 -2.91 10.04 21.84
C THR A 183 -3.75 9.52 23.02
N GLU A 184 -4.63 8.56 22.79
CA GLU A 184 -5.44 7.94 23.84
C GLU A 184 -4.58 7.10 24.79
N ASN A 185 -3.65 6.30 24.25
CA ASN A 185 -2.84 5.39 25.05
C ASN A 185 -1.70 6.06 25.82
N LEU A 186 -1.13 7.16 25.31
CA LEU A 186 -0.20 7.99 26.09
C LEU A 186 -0.86 8.54 27.37
N ARG A 187 -2.15 8.89 27.33
CA ARG A 187 -2.89 9.30 28.55
C ARG A 187 -3.09 8.16 29.56
N LYS A 188 -2.96 6.90 29.11
CA LYS A 188 -3.06 5.68 29.93
C LYS A 188 -1.70 5.16 30.39
N GLY A 189 -0.60 5.87 30.07
CA GLY A 189 0.76 5.52 30.47
C GLY A 189 1.57 4.74 29.43
N ALA A 190 1.10 4.58 28.21
CA ALA A 190 1.93 4.05 27.13
C ALA A 190 3.09 5.00 26.83
N LYS A 191 4.18 4.45 26.29
CA LYS A 191 5.38 5.21 25.91
C LYS A 191 5.45 5.43 24.41
N LEU A 192 6.17 6.46 24.00
CA LEU A 192 6.38 6.83 22.61
C LEU A 192 7.85 7.10 22.32
N VAL A 193 8.39 6.42 21.32
CA VAL A 193 9.70 6.72 20.73
C VAL A 193 9.48 7.15 19.28
N VAL A 194 10.17 8.20 18.86
CA VAL A 194 10.18 8.67 17.48
C VAL A 194 11.60 8.60 16.91
N ILE A 195 11.77 7.83 15.84
CA ILE A 195 13.02 7.69 15.08
C ILE A 195 12.75 8.29 13.70
N ASP A 196 13.23 9.50 13.45
CA ASP A 196 12.96 10.22 12.19
C ASP A 196 14.01 11.31 11.98
N PRO A 197 14.54 11.51 10.76
CA PRO A 197 15.44 12.62 10.46
C PRO A 197 14.81 13.98 10.74
N LYS A 198 13.49 14.09 10.60
CA LYS A 198 12.69 15.27 10.91
C LYS A 198 12.04 15.15 12.29
N ARG A 199 12.07 16.24 13.05
CA ARG A 199 11.29 16.34 14.28
C ARG A 199 9.81 16.53 13.93
N ILE A 200 9.07 15.42 13.86
CA ILE A 200 7.62 15.41 13.62
C ILE A 200 6.87 15.91 14.87
N GLN A 201 5.62 16.33 14.71
CA GLN A 201 4.82 16.89 15.81
C GLN A 201 4.66 15.94 17.01
N LEU A 202 4.60 14.63 16.79
CA LEU A 202 4.52 13.64 17.86
C LEU A 202 5.84 13.53 18.65
N ALA A 203 6.97 13.94 18.10
CA ALA A 203 8.25 13.95 18.82
C ALA A 203 8.25 14.88 20.04
N ASP A 204 7.38 15.90 20.07
CA ASP A 204 7.23 16.78 21.23
C ASP A 204 6.53 16.11 22.43
N LYS A 205 5.92 14.95 22.21
CA LYS A 205 5.26 14.13 23.23
C LYS A 205 5.98 12.81 23.48
N ALA A 206 7.09 12.57 22.79
CA ALA A 206 7.81 11.32 22.88
C ALA A 206 8.69 11.26 24.14
N ASP A 207 8.78 10.09 24.75
CA ASP A 207 9.76 9.78 25.78
C ASP A 207 11.19 9.86 25.23
N MET A 208 11.34 9.59 23.91
CA MET A 208 12.63 9.61 23.23
C MET A 208 12.45 10.05 21.77
N TYR A 209 13.24 11.03 21.31
CA TYR A 209 13.34 11.41 19.90
C TYR A 209 14.77 11.19 19.41
N LEU A 210 14.91 10.33 18.42
CA LEU A 210 16.19 9.95 17.81
C LEU A 210 16.26 10.49 16.38
N LYS A 211 17.12 11.48 16.16
CA LYS A 211 17.37 12.07 14.83
C LYS A 211 18.35 11.20 14.08
N ILE A 212 17.82 10.22 13.35
CA ILE A 212 18.64 9.28 12.58
C ILE A 212 19.17 9.89 11.28
N ARG A 213 20.38 9.55 10.88
CA ARG A 213 20.90 9.83 9.54
C ARG A 213 20.10 9.01 8.51
N PRO A 214 19.54 9.63 7.43
CA PRO A 214 18.78 8.90 6.42
C PRO A 214 19.55 7.73 5.82
N GLY A 215 18.89 6.58 5.67
CA GLY A 215 19.47 5.37 5.07
C GLY A 215 20.28 4.48 6.01
N THR A 216 20.26 4.74 7.32
CA THR A 216 21.07 3.98 8.31
C THR A 216 20.23 3.16 9.29
N ASP A 217 18.98 2.98 8.97
CA ASP A 217 18.00 2.28 9.80
C ASP A 217 18.41 0.83 10.12
N GLY A 218 19.03 0.14 9.14
CA GLY A 218 19.57 -1.21 9.33
C GLY A 218 20.68 -1.26 10.37
N ALA A 219 21.57 -0.26 10.42
CA ALA A 219 22.64 -0.17 11.41
C ALA A 219 22.07 -0.01 12.83
N LEU A 220 21.04 0.82 13.00
CA LEU A 220 20.35 0.98 14.28
C LEU A 220 19.69 -0.33 14.72
N ALA A 221 18.93 -1.00 13.83
CA ALA A 221 18.25 -2.26 14.16
C ALA A 221 19.23 -3.37 14.56
N LEU A 222 20.35 -3.51 13.83
CA LEU A 222 21.40 -4.47 14.15
C LEU A 222 22.04 -4.18 15.50
N SER A 223 22.32 -2.92 15.81
CA SER A 223 22.89 -2.53 17.09
C SER A 223 21.94 -2.70 18.27
N MET A 224 20.64 -2.45 18.08
CA MET A 224 19.64 -2.80 19.11
C MET A 224 19.61 -4.30 19.38
N MET A 225 19.68 -5.15 18.34
CA MET A 225 19.77 -6.61 18.51
C MET A 225 21.06 -7.02 19.24
N HIS A 226 22.20 -6.36 18.97
CA HIS A 226 23.44 -6.58 19.70
C HIS A 226 23.25 -6.38 21.20
N VAL A 227 22.64 -5.27 21.63
CA VAL A 227 22.37 -4.98 23.05
C VAL A 227 21.43 -6.03 23.64
N ILE A 228 20.30 -6.30 22.98
CA ILE A 228 19.29 -7.25 23.48
C ILE A 228 19.87 -8.64 23.66
N ILE A 229 20.70 -9.11 22.72
CA ILE A 229 21.28 -10.45 22.77
C ILE A 229 22.36 -10.54 23.84
N ASN A 230 23.27 -9.57 23.92
CA ASN A 230 24.38 -9.62 24.89
C ASN A 230 23.90 -9.38 26.34
N GLU A 231 22.84 -8.60 26.53
CA GLU A 231 22.22 -8.39 27.85
C GLU A 231 21.16 -9.46 28.18
N LYS A 232 20.92 -10.43 27.28
CA LYS A 232 19.95 -11.54 27.45
C LYS A 232 18.53 -11.05 27.70
N LEU A 233 18.13 -9.96 27.04
CA LEU A 233 16.81 -9.35 27.15
C LEU A 233 15.81 -9.93 26.15
N TYR A 234 16.21 -10.89 25.32
CA TYR A 234 15.35 -11.57 24.36
C TYR A 234 14.40 -12.57 25.02
N ASP A 235 13.26 -12.84 24.39
CA ASP A 235 12.32 -13.85 24.85
C ASP A 235 12.80 -15.26 24.50
N ARG A 236 13.43 -15.93 25.46
CA ARG A 236 14.05 -17.24 25.29
C ARG A 236 13.03 -18.30 24.89
N GLU A 237 11.89 -18.36 25.57
CA GLU A 237 10.84 -19.35 25.33
C GLU A 237 10.25 -19.20 23.93
N PHE A 238 9.95 -17.97 23.53
CA PHE A 238 9.46 -17.66 22.18
C PHE A 238 10.47 -18.08 21.10
N ILE A 239 11.74 -17.75 21.29
CA ILE A 239 12.81 -18.07 20.34
C ILE A 239 12.96 -19.58 20.17
N ASP A 240 13.10 -20.31 21.27
CA ASP A 240 13.34 -21.75 21.23
C ASP A 240 12.16 -22.51 20.60
N THR A 241 10.93 -22.02 20.84
CA THR A 241 9.71 -22.66 20.34
C THR A 241 9.42 -22.33 18.87
N TRP A 242 9.47 -21.05 18.52
CA TRP A 242 8.89 -20.55 17.26
C TRP A 242 9.89 -20.13 16.20
N THR A 243 11.19 -20.06 16.50
CA THR A 243 12.19 -19.55 15.54
C THR A 243 13.19 -20.61 15.10
N MET A 244 13.88 -20.32 14.00
CA MET A 244 15.06 -21.04 13.56
C MET A 244 16.18 -20.05 13.14
N GLY A 245 17.47 -20.43 13.38
CA GLY A 245 18.63 -19.64 13.01
C GLY A 245 19.06 -18.57 14.01
N PHE A 246 18.49 -18.56 15.23
CA PHE A 246 18.95 -17.67 16.30
C PHE A 246 20.40 -17.97 16.75
N ASP A 247 20.78 -19.24 16.74
CA ASP A 247 22.15 -19.69 17.00
C ASP A 247 23.17 -19.08 16.03
N LYS A 248 22.77 -18.88 14.77
CA LYS A 248 23.59 -18.20 13.76
C LYS A 248 23.58 -16.68 13.91
N LEU A 249 22.48 -16.09 14.40
CA LEU A 249 22.38 -14.66 14.65
C LEU A 249 23.31 -14.21 15.78
N VAL A 250 23.46 -14.99 16.86
CA VAL A 250 24.27 -14.64 18.04
C VAL A 250 25.72 -14.26 17.70
N PRO A 251 26.49 -15.08 16.98
CA PRO A 251 27.84 -14.68 16.54
C PRO A 251 27.83 -13.59 15.47
N HIS A 252 26.84 -13.60 14.58
CA HIS A 252 26.72 -12.63 13.48
C HIS A 252 26.57 -11.19 13.99
N ILE A 253 25.84 -11.00 15.09
CA ILE A 253 25.50 -9.66 15.58
C ILE A 253 26.65 -8.99 16.35
N GLN A 254 27.71 -9.72 16.72
CA GLN A 254 28.78 -9.21 17.60
C GLN A 254 29.48 -7.94 17.08
N PRO A 255 29.77 -7.76 15.79
CA PRO A 255 30.44 -6.55 15.30
C PRO A 255 29.57 -5.28 15.36
N TYR A 256 28.25 -5.40 15.48
CA TYR A 256 27.32 -4.29 15.38
C TYR A 256 27.07 -3.59 16.73
N THR A 257 28.14 -3.15 17.38
CA THR A 257 28.05 -2.50 18.71
C THR A 257 27.37 -1.13 18.65
N PRO A 258 26.86 -0.60 19.78
CA PRO A 258 26.32 0.76 19.82
C PRO A 258 27.31 1.83 19.38
N GLU A 259 28.59 1.70 19.69
CA GLU A 259 29.66 2.62 19.28
C GLU A 259 29.95 2.56 17.78
N TRP A 260 29.79 1.39 17.15
CA TRP A 260 29.81 1.26 15.71
C TRP A 260 28.62 1.98 15.07
N ALA A 261 27.42 1.75 15.60
CA ALA A 261 26.19 2.34 15.06
C ALA A 261 26.14 3.86 15.28
N GLU A 262 26.66 4.40 16.38
CA GLU A 262 26.73 5.84 16.65
C GLU A 262 27.44 6.60 15.52
N LYS A 263 28.56 6.06 15.04
CA LYS A 263 29.34 6.66 13.94
C LYS A 263 28.55 6.72 12.63
N ILE A 264 27.64 5.77 12.44
CA ILE A 264 26.86 5.61 11.20
C ILE A 264 25.55 6.37 11.29
N THR A 265 24.81 6.19 12.38
CA THR A 265 23.42 6.68 12.52
C THR A 265 23.31 8.10 13.04
N TRP A 266 24.38 8.63 13.67
CA TRP A 266 24.43 9.88 14.43
C TRP A 266 23.58 9.87 15.72
N ILE A 267 23.19 8.69 16.18
CA ILE A 267 22.50 8.46 17.45
C ILE A 267 23.55 8.02 18.48
N ALA A 268 23.59 8.67 19.65
CA ALA A 268 24.54 8.33 20.69
C ALA A 268 24.41 6.85 21.14
N ALA A 269 25.53 6.20 21.38
CA ALA A 269 25.56 4.78 21.78
C ALA A 269 24.72 4.49 23.02
N ASP A 270 24.66 5.41 23.97
CA ASP A 270 23.85 5.27 25.19
C ASP A 270 22.34 5.41 24.91
N ASP A 271 21.95 6.23 23.94
CA ASP A 271 20.55 6.31 23.49
C ASP A 271 20.13 5.01 22.80
N ILE A 272 21.03 4.39 22.01
CA ILE A 272 20.78 3.08 21.38
C ILE A 272 20.55 2.01 22.45
N ARG A 273 21.40 1.97 23.50
CA ARG A 273 21.24 1.05 24.63
C ARG A 273 19.91 1.28 25.35
N THR A 274 19.59 2.54 25.61
CA THR A 274 18.35 2.93 26.30
C THR A 274 17.12 2.50 25.50
N LEU A 275 17.10 2.75 24.19
CA LEU A 275 16.03 2.30 23.31
C LEU A 275 15.91 0.78 23.28
N ALA A 276 17.03 0.07 23.11
CA ALA A 276 17.06 -1.39 23.04
C ALA A 276 16.49 -2.04 24.32
N ARG A 277 16.92 -1.55 25.49
CA ARG A 277 16.40 -2.01 26.79
C ARG A 277 14.93 -1.68 26.96
N MET A 278 14.50 -0.44 26.66
CA MET A 278 13.09 -0.03 26.73
C MET A 278 12.22 -0.92 25.83
N PHE A 279 12.65 -1.17 24.60
CA PHE A 279 11.92 -2.00 23.65
C PHE A 279 11.79 -3.45 24.13
N ALA A 280 12.88 -4.05 24.60
CA ALA A 280 12.90 -5.45 25.03
C ALA A 280 12.15 -5.71 26.34
N THR A 281 12.09 -4.72 27.25
CA THR A 281 11.45 -4.90 28.56
C THR A 281 10.00 -4.44 28.62
N THR A 282 9.48 -3.77 27.59
CA THR A 282 8.08 -3.33 27.53
C THR A 282 7.22 -4.39 26.81
N LYS A 283 6.40 -5.10 27.57
CA LYS A 283 5.42 -6.03 26.96
C LYS A 283 4.40 -5.27 26.11
N GLY A 284 4.10 -5.77 24.91
CA GLY A 284 3.23 -5.11 23.96
C GLY A 284 3.87 -3.88 23.32
N ALA A 285 5.18 -3.95 23.04
CA ALA A 285 5.90 -2.98 22.24
C ALA A 285 5.78 -3.31 20.74
N ALA A 286 5.58 -2.29 19.92
CA ALA A 286 5.57 -2.47 18.47
C ALA A 286 6.35 -1.37 17.73
N ILE A 287 7.05 -1.79 16.67
CA ILE A 287 7.69 -0.90 15.70
C ILE A 287 6.68 -0.60 14.60
N TYR A 288 6.35 0.69 14.44
CA TYR A 288 5.47 1.21 13.39
C TYR A 288 6.32 1.82 12.29
N GLN A 289 6.53 1.05 11.23
CA GLN A 289 7.34 1.49 10.10
C GLN A 289 6.55 2.41 9.18
N GLY A 290 7.10 3.57 8.83
CA GLY A 290 6.56 4.39 7.75
C GLY A 290 6.57 3.65 6.42
N THR A 291 5.52 3.77 5.63
CA THR A 291 5.49 3.20 4.28
C THR A 291 6.57 3.86 3.42
N CYS A 292 7.31 3.08 2.69
CA CYS A 292 8.42 3.50 1.83
C CYS A 292 9.67 4.02 2.57
N THR A 293 9.71 4.00 3.90
CA THR A 293 10.89 4.46 4.66
C THR A 293 12.10 3.55 4.42
N HIS A 294 11.90 2.25 4.44
CA HIS A 294 12.96 1.26 4.23
C HIS A 294 12.95 0.68 2.82
N ASP A 295 11.79 0.60 2.19
CA ASP A 295 11.59 0.00 0.86
C ASP A 295 12.33 0.73 -0.26
N GLN A 296 12.57 2.05 -0.12
CA GLN A 296 13.20 2.88 -1.14
C GLN A 296 14.70 3.14 -0.89
N GLN A 297 15.35 2.27 -0.16
CA GLN A 297 16.78 2.34 0.15
C GLN A 297 17.54 1.22 -0.55
N ALA A 298 18.84 1.45 -0.83
CA ALA A 298 19.72 0.46 -1.44
C ALA A 298 19.83 -0.84 -0.62
N ASN A 299 19.72 -0.75 0.71
CA ASN A 299 19.79 -1.87 1.63
C ASN A 299 18.42 -2.26 2.23
N GLY A 300 17.32 -1.92 1.55
CA GLY A 300 15.95 -2.05 2.07
C GLY A 300 15.58 -3.45 2.53
N THR A 301 15.93 -4.49 1.75
CA THR A 301 15.66 -5.89 2.12
C THR A 301 16.29 -6.27 3.46
N GLN A 302 17.55 -5.97 3.66
CA GLN A 302 18.26 -6.30 4.90
C GLN A 302 17.77 -5.46 6.07
N THR A 303 17.43 -4.19 5.83
CA THR A 303 16.86 -3.30 6.85
C THR A 303 15.49 -3.79 7.32
N ASP A 304 14.57 -4.11 6.41
CA ASP A 304 13.25 -4.62 6.77
C ASP A 304 13.33 -5.97 7.49
N ARG A 305 14.24 -6.85 7.07
CA ARG A 305 14.49 -8.11 7.78
C ARG A 305 15.08 -7.88 9.17
N ALA A 306 16.03 -6.94 9.33
CA ALA A 306 16.57 -6.60 10.64
C ALA A 306 15.47 -6.13 11.60
N ILE A 307 14.56 -5.28 11.16
CA ILE A 307 13.43 -4.80 11.95
C ILE A 307 12.45 -5.93 12.29
N ALA A 308 12.15 -6.82 11.33
CA ALA A 308 11.28 -7.98 11.57
C ALA A 308 11.87 -8.95 12.60
N ILE A 309 13.18 -9.20 12.53
CA ILE A 309 13.90 -10.04 13.49
C ILE A 309 13.99 -9.35 14.86
N LEU A 310 14.24 -8.03 14.91
CA LEU A 310 14.24 -7.25 16.15
C LEU A 310 12.90 -7.35 16.87
N GLN A 311 11.76 -7.21 16.15
CA GLN A 311 10.42 -7.40 16.71
C GLN A 311 10.19 -8.85 17.19
N THR A 312 10.81 -9.83 16.52
CA THR A 312 10.68 -11.26 16.82
C THR A 312 11.40 -11.64 18.11
N ILE A 313 12.66 -11.21 18.27
CA ILE A 313 13.50 -11.69 19.39
C ILE A 313 13.02 -11.24 20.78
N VAL A 314 12.17 -10.22 20.83
CA VAL A 314 11.53 -9.75 22.07
C VAL A 314 10.17 -10.41 22.33
N GLY A 315 9.79 -11.45 21.55
CA GLY A 315 8.49 -12.12 21.67
C GLY A 315 7.31 -11.23 21.22
N GLY A 316 7.56 -10.21 20.40
CA GLY A 316 6.57 -9.18 20.02
C GLY A 316 5.69 -9.57 18.82
N ILE A 317 5.56 -10.87 18.51
CA ILE A 317 4.76 -11.37 17.38
C ILE A 317 3.54 -12.13 17.89
N ASN A 318 2.38 -11.78 17.35
CA ASN A 318 1.07 -12.34 17.68
C ASN A 318 0.71 -12.23 19.16
N VAL A 319 1.05 -11.10 19.75
CA VAL A 319 0.72 -10.71 21.13
C VAL A 319 0.00 -9.37 21.16
N PRO A 320 -0.86 -9.12 22.17
CA PRO A 320 -1.51 -7.82 22.31
C PRO A 320 -0.50 -6.67 22.33
N GLY A 321 -0.72 -5.68 21.48
CA GLY A 321 0.14 -4.51 21.33
C GLY A 321 1.40 -4.70 20.49
N GLY A 322 1.64 -5.91 19.98
CA GLY A 322 2.74 -6.25 19.08
C GLY A 322 2.37 -6.24 17.60
N TRP A 323 3.08 -7.03 16.81
CA TRP A 323 2.69 -7.35 15.43
C TRP A 323 1.82 -8.60 15.42
N VAL A 324 0.65 -8.53 14.77
CA VAL A 324 -0.38 -9.57 14.86
C VAL A 324 -0.73 -10.10 13.48
N LEU A 325 -0.99 -11.40 13.41
CA LEU A 325 -1.53 -12.04 12.22
C LEU A 325 -3.04 -11.87 12.19
N SER A 326 -3.51 -10.92 11.39
CA SER A 326 -4.93 -10.65 11.26
C SER A 326 -5.68 -11.81 10.58
N PRO A 327 -6.89 -12.17 11.05
CA PRO A 327 -7.74 -13.13 10.38
C PRO A 327 -8.02 -12.73 8.93
N ARG A 328 -8.05 -13.70 8.02
CA ARG A 328 -8.35 -13.42 6.61
C ARG A 328 -9.84 -13.42 6.36
N LEU A 329 -10.31 -12.37 5.68
CA LEU A 329 -11.65 -12.34 5.12
C LEU A 329 -11.76 -13.40 4.01
N LYS A 330 -12.78 -14.26 4.08
CA LYS A 330 -13.10 -15.24 3.05
C LYS A 330 -14.01 -14.58 2.01
N MET A 331 -13.44 -14.14 0.90
CA MET A 331 -14.20 -13.63 -0.24
C MET A 331 -14.10 -14.61 -1.43
N LYS A 332 -15.09 -14.55 -2.33
CA LYS A 332 -15.04 -15.30 -3.58
C LYS A 332 -13.88 -14.80 -4.43
N ASN A 333 -13.06 -15.73 -4.90
CA ASN A 333 -12.01 -15.41 -5.85
C ASN A 333 -12.61 -15.21 -7.25
N ILE A 334 -12.54 -14.01 -7.79
CA ILE A 334 -12.98 -13.67 -9.14
C ILE A 334 -11.84 -13.62 -10.16
N GLY A 335 -10.61 -13.97 -9.75
CA GLY A 335 -9.45 -14.03 -10.63
C GLY A 335 -9.60 -15.13 -11.70
N LEU A 336 -8.98 -14.91 -12.85
CA LEU A 336 -8.84 -15.90 -13.91
C LEU A 336 -7.37 -16.29 -14.03
N PRO A 337 -7.07 -17.52 -14.49
CA PRO A 337 -5.70 -17.92 -14.79
C PRO A 337 -5.16 -17.10 -15.98
N VAL A 338 -3.86 -16.86 -15.98
CA VAL A 338 -3.14 -16.22 -17.08
C VAL A 338 -1.80 -16.91 -17.25
N GLU A 339 -1.40 -17.15 -18.49
CA GLU A 339 -0.10 -17.69 -18.82
C GLU A 339 0.96 -16.60 -18.91
N GLY A 340 2.23 -17.00 -18.78
CA GLY A 340 3.39 -16.11 -18.86
C GLY A 340 3.74 -15.42 -17.54
N GLN A 341 4.86 -14.72 -17.58
CA GLN A 341 5.39 -13.96 -16.44
C GLN A 341 5.34 -12.46 -16.74
N PRO A 342 4.99 -11.62 -15.76
CA PRO A 342 5.03 -10.19 -15.92
C PRO A 342 6.44 -9.67 -16.21
N LEU A 343 6.58 -8.60 -16.95
CA LEU A 343 7.86 -7.99 -17.31
C LEU A 343 8.72 -7.64 -16.08
N GLY A 344 10.02 -7.93 -16.19
CA GLY A 344 11.04 -7.63 -15.18
C GLY A 344 11.17 -8.67 -14.07
N THR A 345 10.34 -9.68 -14.05
CA THR A 345 10.38 -10.73 -13.03
C THR A 345 11.55 -11.71 -13.21
N ASP A 346 12.04 -11.86 -14.42
CA ASP A 346 13.28 -12.56 -14.75
C ASP A 346 14.52 -11.89 -14.12
N LYS A 347 14.55 -10.56 -14.11
CA LYS A 347 15.62 -9.76 -13.49
C LYS A 347 15.52 -9.73 -11.95
N TYR A 348 14.30 -9.86 -11.42
CA TYR A 348 14.01 -9.80 -9.98
C TYR A 348 13.16 -11.00 -9.54
N PRO A 349 13.70 -12.25 -9.61
CA PRO A 349 12.90 -13.46 -9.42
C PRO A 349 12.23 -13.56 -8.06
N MET A 350 12.84 -13.07 -6.98
CA MET A 350 12.24 -13.08 -5.64
C MET A 350 11.03 -12.15 -5.49
N PHE A 351 10.88 -11.14 -6.36
CA PHE A 351 9.64 -10.36 -6.42
C PHE A 351 8.49 -11.13 -7.04
N TYR A 352 8.80 -12.02 -7.96
CA TYR A 352 7.81 -12.85 -8.65
C TYR A 352 7.45 -14.09 -7.84
N GLU A 353 8.43 -14.86 -7.41
CA GLU A 353 8.21 -16.16 -6.76
C GLU A 353 8.92 -16.23 -5.41
N LEU A 354 8.22 -16.81 -4.44
CA LEU A 354 8.79 -17.20 -3.16
C LEU A 354 8.11 -18.51 -2.73
N TRP A 355 8.89 -19.60 -2.70
CA TRP A 355 8.44 -20.95 -2.31
C TRP A 355 7.21 -21.45 -3.09
N GLY A 356 7.24 -21.33 -4.42
CA GLY A 356 6.16 -21.71 -5.31
C GLY A 356 4.95 -20.78 -5.31
N ARG A 357 5.02 -19.64 -4.63
CA ARG A 357 3.95 -18.62 -4.60
C ARG A 357 4.32 -17.47 -5.50
N THR A 358 3.64 -17.40 -6.63
CA THR A 358 3.87 -16.33 -7.61
C THR A 358 3.12 -15.04 -7.27
N SER A 359 3.62 -13.93 -7.81
CA SER A 359 3.00 -12.61 -7.73
C SER A 359 2.53 -12.18 -9.13
N PRO A 360 1.31 -11.64 -9.25
CA PRO A 360 0.80 -11.19 -10.56
C PRO A 360 1.37 -9.84 -11.01
N TYR A 361 2.35 -9.29 -10.29
CA TYR A 361 2.85 -7.92 -10.51
C TYR A 361 4.20 -7.93 -11.23
N GLY A 362 4.31 -7.12 -12.27
CA GLY A 362 5.57 -6.79 -12.94
C GLY A 362 6.37 -5.70 -12.20
N ILE A 363 7.56 -5.44 -12.68
CA ILE A 363 8.47 -4.44 -12.14
C ILE A 363 8.25 -3.12 -12.89
N VAL A 364 7.69 -2.12 -12.21
CA VAL A 364 7.26 -0.86 -12.85
C VAL A 364 8.43 -0.07 -13.46
N SER A 365 9.63 -0.12 -12.88
CA SER A 365 10.82 0.54 -13.42
C SER A 365 11.27 -0.03 -14.77
N MET A 366 10.81 -1.22 -15.15
CA MET A 366 11.10 -1.85 -16.45
C MET A 366 10.16 -1.40 -17.57
N VAL A 367 9.10 -0.65 -17.26
CA VAL A 367 8.09 -0.20 -18.24
C VAL A 367 8.72 0.68 -19.31
N PRO A 368 9.51 1.73 -19.00
CA PRO A 368 10.11 2.59 -20.04
C PRO A 368 11.00 1.85 -21.02
N GLU A 369 11.81 0.90 -20.54
CA GLU A 369 12.71 0.08 -21.36
C GLU A 369 11.94 -0.90 -22.28
N SER A 370 10.71 -1.22 -21.93
CA SER A 370 9.86 -2.19 -22.64
C SER A 370 9.03 -1.54 -23.76
N ILE A 371 9.01 -0.22 -23.85
CA ILE A 371 8.25 0.55 -24.85
C ILE A 371 9.19 1.11 -25.91
N PRO A 372 8.90 0.95 -27.20
CA PRO A 372 7.74 0.28 -27.80
C PRO A 372 8.00 -1.20 -28.16
N ASP A 373 9.08 -1.80 -27.75
CA ASP A 373 9.49 -3.11 -28.29
C ASP A 373 8.57 -4.24 -27.77
N LYS A 374 8.38 -4.34 -26.45
CA LYS A 374 7.54 -5.37 -25.81
C LYS A 374 6.12 -4.87 -25.55
N LEU A 375 5.96 -3.62 -25.06
CA LEU A 375 4.65 -3.02 -24.78
C LEU A 375 4.23 -2.08 -25.92
N LYS A 376 3.04 -2.31 -26.44
CA LYS A 376 2.41 -1.51 -27.53
C LYS A 376 1.15 -0.80 -27.06
N ALA A 377 0.52 -1.27 -26.00
CA ALA A 377 -0.63 -0.64 -25.39
C ALA A 377 -0.48 -0.57 -23.88
N PHE A 378 -1.02 0.48 -23.27
CA PHE A 378 -0.98 0.67 -21.83
C PHE A 378 -2.29 1.28 -21.34
N ILE A 379 -2.89 0.66 -20.31
CA ILE A 379 -4.09 1.19 -19.63
C ILE A 379 -3.70 1.61 -18.23
N VAL A 380 -3.88 2.88 -17.90
CA VAL A 380 -3.60 3.47 -16.59
C VAL A 380 -4.90 3.74 -15.87
N LEU A 381 -5.04 3.23 -14.64
CA LEU A 381 -6.22 3.42 -13.81
C LEU A 381 -5.82 4.13 -12.50
N GLY A 382 -6.42 5.29 -12.25
CA GLY A 382 -6.25 6.01 -11.00
C GLY A 382 -4.79 6.23 -10.59
N GLY A 383 -3.96 6.67 -11.53
CA GLY A 383 -2.54 6.88 -11.27
C GLY A 383 -1.86 7.85 -12.24
N ASN A 384 -0.74 8.41 -11.80
CA ASN A 384 0.05 9.37 -12.58
C ASN A 384 1.52 8.95 -12.66
N PRO A 385 1.86 7.84 -13.39
CA PRO A 385 3.21 7.32 -13.45
C PRO A 385 4.26 8.33 -13.95
N LEU A 386 3.88 9.31 -14.76
CA LEU A 386 4.79 10.36 -15.20
C LEU A 386 5.32 11.25 -14.06
N VAL A 387 4.63 11.30 -12.93
CA VAL A 387 5.03 12.11 -11.76
C VAL A 387 5.49 11.23 -10.61
N THR A 388 4.85 10.07 -10.43
CA THR A 388 5.06 9.24 -9.24
C THR A 388 6.16 8.19 -9.40
N MET A 389 6.58 7.89 -10.63
CA MET A 389 7.65 6.92 -10.87
C MET A 389 9.03 7.59 -10.90
N PRO A 390 10.09 6.86 -10.49
CA PRO A 390 11.45 7.30 -10.71
C PRO A 390 11.72 7.53 -12.19
N ASP A 391 12.55 8.53 -12.49
CA ASP A 391 12.89 8.93 -13.86
C ASP A 391 11.65 9.30 -14.71
N SER A 392 10.96 10.37 -14.29
CA SER A 392 9.79 10.92 -15.01
C SER A 392 10.07 11.20 -16.49
N ASN A 393 11.31 11.52 -16.86
CA ASN A 393 11.69 11.78 -18.26
C ASN A 393 11.68 10.48 -19.07
N ALA A 394 12.23 9.38 -18.54
CA ALA A 394 12.20 8.08 -19.22
C ALA A 394 10.74 7.62 -19.45
N PHE A 395 9.88 7.75 -18.45
CA PHE A 395 8.44 7.44 -18.60
C PHE A 395 7.77 8.33 -19.66
N ARG A 396 8.05 9.63 -19.66
CA ARG A 396 7.48 10.59 -20.62
C ARG A 396 7.88 10.24 -22.05
N GLU A 397 9.15 10.00 -22.30
CA GLU A 397 9.66 9.65 -23.64
C GLU A 397 9.17 8.26 -24.09
N ALA A 398 9.03 7.31 -23.18
CA ALA A 398 8.45 6.01 -23.49
C ALA A 398 6.95 6.14 -23.86
N PHE A 399 6.16 6.83 -23.06
CA PHE A 399 4.72 6.97 -23.30
C PHE A 399 4.38 7.73 -24.57
N LYS A 400 5.22 8.69 -25.02
CA LYS A 400 5.08 9.32 -26.33
C LYS A 400 5.22 8.34 -27.51
N ARG A 401 5.89 7.21 -27.30
CA ARG A 401 6.12 6.16 -28.33
C ARG A 401 5.11 5.03 -28.27
N LEU A 402 4.19 5.02 -27.30
CA LEU A 402 3.12 4.01 -27.23
C LEU A 402 2.17 4.17 -28.41
N PRO A 403 1.86 3.09 -29.15
CA PRO A 403 0.77 3.09 -30.12
C PRO A 403 -0.59 3.36 -29.49
N LEU A 404 -0.86 2.91 -28.25
CA LEU A 404 -2.12 3.15 -27.56
C LEU A 404 -1.89 3.40 -26.06
N LEU A 405 -2.31 4.56 -25.59
CA LEU A 405 -2.37 4.91 -24.17
C LEU A 405 -3.80 5.29 -23.79
N VAL A 406 -4.41 4.52 -22.89
CA VAL A 406 -5.75 4.76 -22.32
C VAL A 406 -5.60 5.11 -20.85
N VAL A 407 -6.26 6.18 -20.40
CA VAL A 407 -6.25 6.61 -18.99
C VAL A 407 -7.68 6.66 -18.45
N TYR A 408 -7.96 5.94 -17.39
CA TYR A 408 -9.21 5.97 -16.64
C TYR A 408 -8.96 6.72 -15.32
N GLU A 409 -9.52 7.95 -15.20
CA GLU A 409 -9.14 8.89 -14.16
C GLU A 409 -10.29 9.87 -13.83
N GLN A 410 -10.25 10.48 -12.66
CA GLN A 410 -11.20 11.49 -12.21
C GLN A 410 -10.81 12.92 -12.59
N PHE A 411 -9.53 13.20 -12.74
CA PHE A 411 -8.97 14.52 -13.04
C PHE A 411 -7.90 14.41 -14.14
N MET A 412 -7.61 15.54 -14.78
CA MET A 412 -6.47 15.61 -15.70
C MET A 412 -5.16 15.46 -14.93
N THR A 413 -4.29 14.58 -15.41
CA THR A 413 -2.94 14.32 -14.88
C THR A 413 -1.90 14.52 -15.98
N ASP A 414 -0.60 14.57 -15.62
CA ASP A 414 0.47 14.60 -16.62
C ASP A 414 0.44 13.38 -17.53
N THR A 415 0.06 12.22 -16.97
CA THR A 415 -0.09 10.98 -17.75
C THR A 415 -1.27 11.08 -18.71
N SER A 416 -2.43 11.56 -18.24
CA SER A 416 -3.62 11.71 -19.09
C SER A 416 -3.39 12.73 -20.23
N ALA A 417 -2.56 13.74 -20.01
CA ALA A 417 -2.19 14.72 -21.06
C ALA A 417 -1.47 14.08 -22.26
N LEU A 418 -0.88 12.90 -22.13
CA LEU A 418 -0.28 12.13 -23.22
C LEU A 418 -1.22 11.08 -23.82
N ALA A 419 -2.35 10.77 -23.17
CA ALA A 419 -3.25 9.69 -23.55
C ALA A 419 -3.91 9.88 -24.91
N ASP A 420 -4.21 8.79 -25.60
CA ASP A 420 -5.09 8.78 -26.79
C ASP A 420 -6.56 8.90 -26.38
N TYR A 421 -6.91 8.25 -25.26
CA TYR A 421 -8.26 8.27 -24.69
C TYR A 421 -8.20 8.51 -23.19
N ILE A 422 -9.09 9.38 -22.69
CA ILE A 422 -9.29 9.63 -21.26
C ILE A 422 -10.73 9.30 -20.93
N LEU A 423 -10.93 8.40 -19.97
CA LEU A 423 -12.23 7.89 -19.57
C LEU A 423 -12.56 8.36 -18.15
N PRO A 424 -13.73 9.01 -17.94
CA PRO A 424 -14.09 9.62 -16.67
C PRO A 424 -14.52 8.54 -15.67
N ALA A 425 -13.78 8.45 -14.56
CA ALA A 425 -14.02 7.51 -13.47
C ALA A 425 -15.02 8.01 -12.45
N THR A 426 -15.83 7.10 -11.87
CA THR A 426 -16.67 7.38 -10.70
C THR A 426 -15.83 7.64 -9.45
N SER A 427 -16.39 8.39 -8.48
CA SER A 427 -15.89 8.44 -7.10
C SER A 427 -16.51 7.30 -6.28
N HIS A 428 -15.99 7.11 -5.06
CA HIS A 428 -16.46 6.04 -4.16
C HIS A 428 -17.90 6.19 -3.65
N LEU A 429 -18.53 7.35 -3.82
CA LEU A 429 -19.94 7.55 -3.48
C LEU A 429 -20.89 7.39 -4.68
N GLU A 430 -20.35 7.13 -5.86
CA GLU A 430 -21.09 6.97 -7.12
C GLU A 430 -21.21 5.51 -7.58
N GLY A 431 -20.79 4.55 -6.76
CA GLY A 431 -20.84 3.12 -7.06
C GLY A 431 -20.84 2.26 -5.79
N TRP A 432 -21.00 0.95 -5.99
CA TRP A 432 -20.97 -0.04 -4.91
C TRP A 432 -19.60 -0.67 -4.80
N SER A 433 -19.08 -0.80 -3.58
CA SER A 433 -17.81 -1.46 -3.31
C SER A 433 -17.70 -1.95 -1.86
N LEU A 434 -16.54 -2.51 -1.49
CA LEU A 434 -16.25 -2.99 -0.14
C LEU A 434 -15.15 -2.16 0.53
N ALA A 435 -15.30 -1.90 1.81
CA ALA A 435 -14.22 -1.48 2.69
C ALA A 435 -13.81 -2.67 3.56
N TYR A 436 -12.66 -3.28 3.26
CA TYR A 436 -12.23 -4.56 3.85
C TYR A 436 -10.77 -4.54 4.33
N ASN A 437 -9.99 -3.54 3.94
CA ASN A 437 -8.55 -3.48 4.17
C ASN A 437 -8.15 -3.17 5.63
N TYR A 438 -9.10 -3.04 6.53
CA TYR A 438 -8.87 -2.81 7.95
C TYR A 438 -8.01 -3.89 8.62
N ASN A 439 -8.13 -5.15 8.18
CA ASN A 439 -7.34 -6.26 8.68
C ASN A 439 -5.87 -6.18 8.23
N VAL A 440 -5.60 -5.63 7.06
CA VAL A 440 -4.25 -5.52 6.48
C VAL A 440 -3.52 -4.29 7.01
N CYS A 441 -4.25 -3.21 7.26
CA CYS A 441 -3.66 -1.93 7.65
C CYS A 441 -3.63 -1.70 9.17
N HIS A 442 -4.59 -2.29 9.91
CA HIS A 442 -4.79 -2.01 11.34
C HIS A 442 -5.11 -3.25 12.17
N CYS A 443 -4.95 -4.42 11.61
CA CYS A 443 -5.30 -5.68 12.29
C CYS A 443 -6.74 -5.70 12.84
N LEU A 444 -7.70 -5.09 12.11
CA LEU A 444 -9.12 -5.09 12.45
C LEU A 444 -9.87 -6.02 11.51
N PRO A 445 -10.40 -7.16 12.00
CA PRO A 445 -11.21 -8.08 11.19
C PRO A 445 -12.62 -7.52 11.00
N TYR A 446 -12.72 -6.37 10.34
CA TYR A 446 -13.92 -5.58 10.14
C TYR A 446 -14.22 -5.43 8.65
N LEU A 447 -15.50 -5.35 8.31
CA LEU A 447 -15.97 -5.26 6.94
C LEU A 447 -17.19 -4.34 6.88
N MET A 448 -17.26 -3.48 5.86
CA MET A 448 -18.46 -2.72 5.54
C MET A 448 -18.68 -2.63 4.03
N ILE A 449 -19.92 -2.40 3.63
CA ILE A 449 -20.27 -2.06 2.25
C ILE A 449 -20.14 -0.55 2.07
N ARG A 450 -19.60 -0.14 0.93
CA ARG A 450 -19.73 1.22 0.41
C ARG A 450 -20.93 1.26 -0.51
N GLU A 451 -22.05 1.76 -0.04
CA GLU A 451 -23.27 1.92 -0.81
C GLU A 451 -23.15 3.09 -1.76
N GLN A 452 -23.70 2.95 -2.97
CA GLN A 452 -23.87 4.06 -3.89
C GLN A 452 -24.77 5.13 -3.27
N ALA A 453 -24.19 6.30 -3.00
CA ALA A 453 -24.88 7.42 -2.37
C ALA A 453 -25.62 8.29 -3.39
N ILE A 454 -25.01 8.49 -4.54
CA ILE A 454 -25.50 9.37 -5.62
C ILE A 454 -25.30 8.71 -6.98
N GLU A 455 -26.06 9.17 -7.98
CA GLU A 455 -25.81 8.81 -9.37
C GLU A 455 -24.45 9.37 -9.84
N PRO A 456 -23.77 8.70 -10.80
CA PRO A 456 -22.54 9.20 -11.38
C PRO A 456 -22.67 10.62 -11.93
N VAL A 457 -21.68 11.46 -11.62
CA VAL A 457 -21.65 12.86 -12.10
C VAL A 457 -21.25 12.90 -13.58
N GLY A 458 -22.09 13.50 -14.41
CA GLY A 458 -21.86 13.53 -15.86
C GLY A 458 -22.02 12.14 -16.49
N GLU A 459 -21.07 11.76 -17.32
CA GLU A 459 -21.01 10.44 -17.96
C GLU A 459 -19.97 9.52 -17.31
N CYS A 460 -19.60 9.75 -16.03
CA CYS A 460 -18.66 8.88 -15.33
C CYS A 460 -19.21 7.45 -15.24
N ARG A 461 -18.36 6.45 -15.43
CA ARG A 461 -18.72 5.03 -15.27
C ARG A 461 -17.80 4.34 -14.28
N GLY A 462 -18.35 3.35 -13.57
CA GLY A 462 -17.60 2.45 -12.71
C GLY A 462 -16.63 1.56 -13.50
N VAL A 463 -15.64 1.02 -12.83
CA VAL A 463 -14.62 0.16 -13.45
C VAL A 463 -15.23 -1.14 -14.02
N LEU A 464 -16.29 -1.67 -13.40
CA LEU A 464 -17.02 -2.83 -13.93
C LEU A 464 -17.62 -2.52 -15.30
N ASP A 465 -18.30 -1.38 -15.44
CA ASP A 465 -18.94 -0.98 -16.71
C ASP A 465 -17.90 -0.72 -17.79
N PHE A 466 -16.76 -0.14 -17.43
CA PHE A 466 -15.63 0.05 -18.35
C PHE A 466 -15.13 -1.28 -18.92
N TYR A 467 -14.77 -2.23 -18.06
CA TYR A 467 -14.25 -3.52 -18.53
C TYR A 467 -15.32 -4.40 -19.18
N LYS A 468 -16.56 -4.36 -18.70
CA LYS A 468 -17.69 -5.05 -19.33
C LYS A 468 -17.93 -4.54 -20.76
N GLY A 469 -17.90 -3.21 -20.94
CA GLY A 469 -18.05 -2.61 -22.27
C GLY A 469 -16.93 -2.99 -23.25
N LEU A 470 -15.67 -3.11 -22.80
CA LEU A 470 -14.58 -3.64 -23.62
C LEU A 470 -14.76 -5.14 -23.88
N ALA A 471 -15.11 -5.93 -22.87
CA ALA A 471 -15.29 -7.37 -22.98
C ALA A 471 -16.39 -7.74 -23.98
N GLU A 472 -17.49 -6.99 -24.00
CA GLU A 472 -18.59 -7.18 -24.97
C GLU A 472 -18.12 -7.02 -26.41
N ARG A 473 -17.26 -6.03 -26.70
CA ARG A 473 -16.70 -5.74 -28.03
C ARG A 473 -15.59 -6.68 -28.45
N MET A 474 -14.99 -7.37 -27.49
CA MET A 474 -13.86 -8.29 -27.71
C MET A 474 -14.24 -9.77 -27.62
N ASN A 475 -15.53 -10.10 -27.61
CA ASN A 475 -16.07 -11.46 -27.44
C ASN A 475 -15.60 -12.12 -26.11
N LEU A 476 -15.52 -11.32 -25.04
CA LEU A 476 -15.13 -11.78 -23.70
C LEU A 476 -16.26 -11.58 -22.67
N SER A 477 -17.52 -11.38 -23.10
CA SER A 477 -18.67 -11.04 -22.25
C SER A 477 -18.89 -12.02 -21.11
N GLU A 478 -18.70 -13.32 -21.35
CA GLU A 478 -18.86 -14.36 -20.32
C GLU A 478 -17.91 -14.21 -19.13
N THR A 479 -16.82 -13.46 -19.32
CA THR A 479 -15.85 -13.22 -18.24
C THR A 479 -16.31 -12.14 -17.26
N PHE A 480 -17.38 -11.38 -17.56
CA PHE A 480 -17.95 -10.34 -16.70
C PHE A 480 -19.46 -10.56 -16.49
N PRO A 481 -19.84 -11.59 -15.69
CA PRO A 481 -21.24 -12.04 -15.59
C PRO A 481 -22.13 -11.11 -14.75
N TRP A 482 -21.55 -10.14 -14.05
CA TRP A 482 -22.30 -9.26 -13.15
C TRP A 482 -23.02 -8.15 -13.95
N PRO A 483 -24.34 -7.95 -13.73
CA PRO A 483 -25.07 -6.88 -14.41
C PRO A 483 -24.62 -5.48 -13.91
N ASN A 484 -24.24 -5.36 -12.65
CA ASN A 484 -23.80 -4.13 -12.00
C ASN A 484 -22.89 -4.40 -10.79
N GLU A 485 -22.31 -3.33 -10.21
CA GLU A 485 -21.40 -3.42 -9.07
C GLU A 485 -22.06 -3.98 -7.80
N LYS A 486 -23.36 -3.74 -7.59
CA LYS A 486 -24.11 -4.30 -6.45
C LYS A 486 -24.13 -5.82 -6.47
N GLU A 487 -24.39 -6.40 -7.64
CA GLU A 487 -24.37 -7.86 -7.83
C GLU A 487 -22.96 -8.44 -7.74
N LEU A 488 -21.93 -7.69 -8.19
CA LEU A 488 -20.53 -8.06 -7.96
C LEU A 488 -20.22 -8.13 -6.44
N VAL A 489 -20.60 -7.12 -5.66
CA VAL A 489 -20.40 -7.09 -4.20
C VAL A 489 -21.10 -8.25 -3.52
N LYS A 490 -22.33 -8.59 -3.91
CA LYS A 490 -23.04 -9.77 -3.40
C LYS A 490 -22.30 -11.06 -3.68
N ASP A 491 -21.80 -11.20 -4.90
CA ASP A 491 -21.06 -12.40 -5.34
C ASP A 491 -19.73 -12.55 -4.60
N LEU A 492 -19.00 -11.45 -4.40
CA LEU A 492 -17.78 -11.44 -3.60
C LEU A 492 -17.99 -11.90 -2.16
N LEU A 493 -19.12 -11.52 -1.55
CA LEU A 493 -19.47 -11.84 -0.18
C LEU A 493 -20.13 -13.22 -0.01
N GLN A 494 -20.40 -13.95 -1.09
CA GLN A 494 -21.10 -15.25 -1.01
C GLN A 494 -20.47 -16.26 -0.01
N PRO A 495 -19.12 -16.42 0.08
CA PRO A 495 -18.50 -17.32 1.05
C PRO A 495 -18.29 -16.69 2.43
N CYS A 496 -18.68 -15.42 2.64
CA CYS A 496 -18.50 -14.71 3.90
C CYS A 496 -19.63 -15.06 4.87
N GLU A 497 -19.31 -15.16 6.17
CA GLU A 497 -20.31 -15.23 7.22
C GLU A 497 -21.14 -13.95 7.30
N LEU A 498 -20.51 -12.79 7.08
CA LEU A 498 -21.17 -11.50 6.90
C LEU A 498 -21.61 -11.34 5.43
N ASN A 499 -22.82 -11.79 5.13
CA ASN A 499 -23.36 -11.66 3.78
C ASN A 499 -23.86 -10.22 3.47
N PHE A 500 -24.24 -10.00 2.22
CA PHE A 500 -24.69 -8.69 1.76
C PHE A 500 -25.88 -8.15 2.55
N GLU A 501 -26.91 -8.98 2.81
CA GLU A 501 -28.12 -8.57 3.54
C GLU A 501 -27.81 -8.16 4.98
N HIS A 502 -26.90 -8.87 5.64
CA HIS A 502 -26.43 -8.50 6.98
C HIS A 502 -25.78 -7.12 6.99
N LEU A 503 -24.80 -6.90 6.10
CA LEU A 503 -24.03 -5.65 6.05
C LEU A 503 -24.83 -4.47 5.48
N HIS A 504 -25.79 -4.71 4.58
CA HIS A 504 -26.55 -3.63 3.98
C HIS A 504 -27.78 -3.23 4.79
N LEU A 505 -28.51 -4.22 5.35
CA LEU A 505 -29.82 -3.98 5.98
C LEU A 505 -29.78 -3.97 7.51
N LYS A 506 -28.91 -4.81 8.13
CA LYS A 506 -28.88 -4.98 9.60
C LYS A 506 -27.71 -4.22 10.24
N LYS A 507 -26.58 -4.12 9.55
CA LYS A 507 -25.34 -3.48 10.02
C LYS A 507 -24.72 -2.60 8.93
N PRO A 508 -25.42 -1.58 8.44
CA PRO A 508 -24.90 -0.72 7.40
C PRO A 508 -23.66 0.07 7.84
N GLU A 509 -23.48 0.23 9.15
CA GLU A 509 -22.27 0.78 9.75
C GLU A 509 -21.04 -0.14 9.64
N GLY A 510 -21.22 -1.41 9.24
CA GLY A 510 -20.19 -2.45 9.20
C GLY A 510 -20.21 -3.36 10.42
N ASP A 511 -19.50 -4.50 10.36
CA ASP A 511 -19.42 -5.47 11.45
C ASP A 511 -18.10 -6.23 11.46
N PHE A 512 -17.76 -6.86 12.58
CA PHE A 512 -16.60 -7.74 12.72
C PHE A 512 -16.94 -9.13 12.20
N TYR A 513 -16.11 -9.66 11.29
CA TYR A 513 -16.30 -11.01 10.76
C TYR A 513 -15.59 -12.10 11.57
N GLN A 514 -14.71 -11.71 12.48
CA GLN A 514 -14.01 -12.64 13.39
C GLN A 514 -13.41 -11.87 14.57
N GLU A 515 -13.19 -12.57 15.69
CA GLU A 515 -12.39 -12.05 16.80
C GLU A 515 -10.89 -12.25 16.53
N LYS A 516 -10.07 -11.39 17.15
CA LYS A 516 -8.62 -11.56 17.13
C LYS A 516 -8.19 -12.70 18.04
N VAL A 517 -7.25 -13.49 17.56
CA VAL A 517 -6.66 -14.59 18.32
C VAL A 517 -5.16 -14.35 18.43
N TYR A 518 -4.65 -14.37 19.66
CA TYR A 518 -3.23 -14.15 19.98
C TYR A 518 -2.50 -15.47 20.33
N GLU A 519 -3.04 -16.59 19.93
CA GLU A 519 -2.42 -17.89 20.15
C GLU A 519 -1.53 -18.27 18.98
N ASN A 520 -0.30 -18.68 19.27
CA ASN A 520 0.63 -19.21 18.27
C ASN A 520 0.42 -20.71 18.12
N THR A 521 0.24 -21.18 16.89
CA THR A 521 0.08 -22.58 16.53
C THR A 521 1.13 -23.03 15.52
N ALA A 522 1.44 -24.32 15.47
CA ALA A 522 2.50 -24.85 14.62
C ALA A 522 2.25 -24.63 13.12
N ASP A 523 1.00 -24.57 12.69
CA ASP A 523 0.58 -24.34 11.29
C ASP A 523 0.49 -22.85 10.91
N MET A 524 0.76 -21.98 11.86
CA MET A 524 0.67 -20.52 11.66
C MET A 524 1.77 -20.01 10.73
N TRP A 525 2.99 -20.54 10.85
CA TRP A 525 4.15 -20.09 10.09
C TRP A 525 4.24 -20.83 8.75
N ARG A 526 4.00 -20.11 7.66
CA ARG A 526 4.00 -20.69 6.29
C ARG A 526 5.37 -20.56 5.60
N THR A 527 6.42 -20.72 6.36
CA THR A 527 7.80 -20.86 5.88
C THR A 527 8.11 -22.32 5.56
N PRO A 528 9.18 -22.65 4.81
CA PRO A 528 9.61 -24.03 4.57
C PRO A 528 9.89 -24.84 5.83
N THR A 529 10.38 -24.17 6.88
CA THR A 529 10.70 -24.81 8.18
C THR A 529 9.51 -24.94 9.12
N GLY A 530 8.35 -24.32 8.81
CA GLY A 530 7.22 -24.21 9.73
C GLY A 530 7.50 -23.33 10.94
N LYS A 531 8.59 -22.55 10.94
CA LYS A 531 9.00 -21.63 11.99
C LYS A 531 9.28 -20.23 11.44
N ILE A 532 9.44 -19.25 12.33
CA ILE A 532 9.94 -17.92 11.96
C ILE A 532 11.41 -18.04 11.54
N GLU A 533 11.75 -17.66 10.30
CA GLU A 533 13.09 -17.82 9.75
C GLU A 533 13.96 -16.57 10.00
N ILE A 534 14.76 -16.60 11.05
CA ILE A 534 15.81 -15.60 11.32
C ILE A 534 16.92 -15.73 10.28
N TYR A 535 17.36 -16.96 9.97
CA TYR A 535 18.25 -17.27 8.86
C TYR A 535 17.41 -17.62 7.63
N SER A 536 17.58 -16.89 6.53
CA SER A 536 16.79 -17.11 5.31
C SER A 536 17.56 -17.97 4.30
N GLN A 537 17.17 -19.23 4.17
CA GLN A 537 17.73 -20.10 3.14
C GLN A 537 17.41 -19.56 1.73
N ALA A 538 16.22 -18.95 1.54
CA ALA A 538 15.83 -18.39 0.25
C ALA A 538 16.77 -17.26 -0.24
N LEU A 539 17.34 -16.46 0.68
CA LEU A 539 18.36 -15.47 0.32
C LEU A 539 19.70 -16.13 0.00
N ALA A 540 20.12 -17.11 0.81
CA ALA A 540 21.36 -17.85 0.58
C ALA A 540 21.38 -18.56 -0.78
N ASP A 541 20.25 -19.15 -1.18
CA ASP A 541 20.11 -19.92 -2.44
C ASP A 541 20.30 -19.01 -3.68
N VAL A 542 20.05 -17.70 -3.55
CA VAL A 542 20.26 -16.73 -4.63
C VAL A 542 21.50 -15.85 -4.43
N GLY A 543 22.38 -16.22 -3.48
CA GLY A 543 23.68 -15.58 -3.27
C GLY A 543 23.66 -14.30 -2.44
N PHE A 544 22.58 -14.03 -1.70
CA PHE A 544 22.49 -12.93 -0.75
C PHE A 544 22.77 -13.37 0.69
N ASP A 545 23.15 -12.41 1.54
CA ASP A 545 23.35 -12.68 2.96
C ASP A 545 22.06 -13.20 3.62
N PRO A 546 22.08 -14.40 4.20
CA PRO A 546 20.91 -15.01 4.84
C PRO A 546 20.50 -14.37 6.17
N LEU A 547 21.41 -13.67 6.82
CA LEU A 547 21.20 -12.86 8.01
C LEU A 547 21.25 -11.37 7.65
N PRO A 548 20.57 -10.50 8.39
CA PRO A 548 20.59 -9.07 8.09
C PRO A 548 21.99 -8.47 8.20
N THR A 549 22.37 -7.72 7.17
CA THR A 549 23.64 -6.97 7.14
C THR A 549 23.36 -5.49 6.88
N TYR A 550 24.34 -4.64 7.18
CA TYR A 550 24.30 -3.23 6.82
C TYR A 550 25.26 -2.93 5.70
N LEU A 551 24.76 -2.23 4.69
CA LEU A 551 25.57 -1.67 3.60
C LEU A 551 25.39 -0.16 3.58
N GLU A 552 26.51 0.57 3.63
CA GLU A 552 26.50 2.02 3.53
C GLU A 552 26.02 2.46 2.12
N PRO A 553 25.04 3.37 2.03
CA PRO A 553 24.63 3.91 0.72
C PRO A 553 25.80 4.63 0.02
N GLU A 554 26.08 4.29 -1.24
CA GLU A 554 27.23 4.80 -2.00
C GLU A 554 27.32 6.33 -2.03
N LYS A 555 26.19 7.02 -2.09
CA LYS A 555 26.09 8.48 -2.21
C LYS A 555 25.94 9.19 -0.86
N SER A 556 26.10 8.48 0.24
CA SER A 556 26.04 9.06 1.60
C SER A 556 27.37 9.70 1.99
N PRO A 557 27.43 10.50 3.06
CA PRO A 557 28.67 11.10 3.55
C PRO A 557 29.79 10.12 3.92
N GLN A 558 29.46 8.85 4.12
CA GLN A 558 30.43 7.77 4.40
C GLN A 558 30.52 6.76 3.24
N GLY A 559 29.80 7.01 2.16
CA GLY A 559 29.73 6.14 1.00
C GLY A 559 30.91 6.35 0.03
N THR A 560 31.14 5.37 -0.82
CA THR A 560 32.27 5.31 -1.76
C THR A 560 32.27 6.43 -2.79
N ARG A 561 31.14 7.06 -3.06
CA ARG A 561 31.02 8.17 -4.02
C ARG A 561 30.99 9.55 -3.38
N TRP A 562 31.20 9.66 -2.07
CA TRP A 562 31.17 10.96 -1.40
C TRP A 562 32.34 11.87 -1.81
N GLU A 563 33.53 11.32 -2.00
CA GLU A 563 34.70 12.09 -2.48
C GLU A 563 34.43 12.77 -3.82
N GLU A 564 33.68 12.10 -4.70
CA GLU A 564 33.28 12.65 -6.03
C GLU A 564 32.16 13.70 -5.93
N LEU A 565 31.19 13.47 -5.03
CA LEU A 565 29.93 14.20 -5.03
C LEU A 565 29.82 15.24 -3.90
N GLY A 566 30.52 15.04 -2.76
CA GLY A 566 30.32 15.81 -1.54
C GLY A 566 30.73 17.29 -1.66
N GLU A 567 31.77 17.60 -2.43
CA GLU A 567 32.15 19.00 -2.71
C GLU A 567 31.07 19.74 -3.51
N LYS A 568 30.49 19.06 -4.49
CA LYS A 568 29.46 19.64 -5.38
C LYS A 568 28.06 19.64 -4.73
N TYR A 569 27.76 18.62 -3.92
CA TYR A 569 26.45 18.40 -3.30
C TYR A 569 26.60 18.09 -1.79
N PRO A 570 26.92 19.12 -0.97
CA PRO A 570 27.23 18.90 0.45
C PRO A 570 26.02 18.62 1.34
N LEU A 571 24.80 18.71 0.80
CA LEU A 571 23.56 18.49 1.53
C LEU A 571 22.98 17.12 1.25
N ILE A 572 22.44 16.48 2.29
CA ILE A 572 21.68 15.24 2.16
C ILE A 572 20.21 15.59 1.92
N LEU A 573 19.68 15.21 0.75
CA LEU A 573 18.26 15.35 0.44
C LEU A 573 17.47 14.17 0.99
N SER A 574 16.50 14.44 1.86
CA SER A 574 15.49 13.48 2.27
C SER A 574 14.13 13.88 1.69
N THR A 575 13.52 13.00 0.89
CA THR A 575 12.26 13.26 0.17
C THR A 575 11.04 12.65 0.86
N GLY A 576 11.20 12.06 2.02
CA GLY A 576 10.18 11.22 2.67
C GLY A 576 9.01 11.98 3.30
N GLN A 577 9.07 13.30 3.44
CA GLN A 577 8.01 14.06 4.07
C GLN A 577 6.89 14.40 3.11
N ARG A 578 5.65 14.08 3.50
CA ARG A 578 4.44 14.45 2.76
C ARG A 578 3.54 15.30 3.62
N ASP A 579 2.89 16.30 3.02
CA ASP A 579 1.78 17.00 3.62
C ASP A 579 0.50 16.16 3.50
N ILE A 580 -0.51 16.50 4.30
CA ILE A 580 -1.75 15.73 4.38
C ILE A 580 -2.45 15.56 3.03
N PHE A 581 -2.39 16.55 2.15
CA PHE A 581 -3.01 16.49 0.82
C PHE A 581 -2.22 15.60 -0.17
N TYR A 582 -0.95 15.30 0.12
CA TYR A 582 -0.12 14.44 -0.72
C TYR A 582 -0.33 12.96 -0.47
N THR A 583 -0.88 12.57 0.66
CA THR A 583 -1.14 11.14 0.92
C THR A 583 -2.15 10.63 -0.09
N ALA A 584 -1.71 9.71 -0.96
CA ALA A 584 -2.39 9.22 -2.16
C ALA A 584 -2.63 10.29 -3.26
N SER A 585 -2.11 11.52 -3.13
CA SER A 585 -2.10 12.60 -4.14
C SER A 585 -3.46 12.98 -4.74
N GLN A 586 -4.56 12.59 -4.12
CA GLN A 586 -5.90 12.77 -4.66
C GLN A 586 -6.49 14.17 -4.45
N MET A 587 -5.89 14.98 -3.55
CA MET A 587 -6.50 16.22 -3.05
C MET A 587 -5.73 17.48 -3.40
N HIS A 588 -4.75 17.41 -4.30
CA HIS A 588 -3.91 18.55 -4.66
C HIS A 588 -4.68 19.69 -5.34
N HIS A 589 -5.88 19.43 -5.85
CA HIS A 589 -6.77 20.43 -6.47
C HIS A 589 -7.66 21.14 -5.44
N ILE A 590 -7.67 20.72 -4.18
CA ILE A 590 -8.45 21.35 -3.10
C ILE A 590 -7.62 22.46 -2.45
N ASP A 591 -7.94 23.71 -2.76
CA ASP A 591 -7.12 24.87 -2.41
C ASP A 591 -6.89 25.07 -0.91
N TRP A 592 -7.90 24.85 -0.07
CA TRP A 592 -7.75 25.02 1.37
C TRP A 592 -6.92 23.93 2.05
N LEU A 593 -6.76 22.75 1.43
CA LEU A 593 -5.85 21.72 1.93
C LEU A 593 -4.39 22.02 1.63
N ARG A 594 -4.11 22.91 0.67
CA ARG A 594 -2.74 23.30 0.26
C ARG A 594 -2.20 24.47 1.10
N LYS A 595 -3.05 25.16 1.84
CA LYS A 595 -2.69 26.27 2.74
C LYS A 595 -2.36 25.74 4.13
#